data_73db5a863e0f48dd3504e31126e3daa3
#
_entry.id   73db5a863e0f48dd3504e31126e3daa3
#
_cell.length_a   1.000
_cell.length_b   1.000
_cell.length_c   1.000
_cell.angle_alpha   90.00
_cell.angle_beta   90.00
_cell.angle_gamma   90.00
#
_symmetry.space_group_name_H-M   'P 1'
#
loop_
_entity.id
_entity.type
_entity.pdbx_description
1 polymer ?
#
loop_
_entity_poly.entity_id
_entity_poly.type
_entity_poly.pdbx_seq_one_letter_code
_entity_poly.pdbx_strand_id
1 'polypeptide(L)'
;QLMMHLLGGHVCKAPVREYGKTEVFVDPASKLFADISSSTVCWMSHTDYIESVAPGFVISAHSANCPAAAMEQPEKRLYALQFHPEVLHTQEGTKMLSNFIYNVCGCTGDWKMDSFVEQSIRMLREKIGDGRVLCALSGGVDSSVAAVMLAKAVGKQLTCVFVDHGLMRKNESEEVCAVFGPEGPYDLNFVLSLIHISEPTRRVVIS
;
A
#
# COMPACT_ATOMS: atom_id res chain seq x y z
N GLN A 1 -9.02 1.56 18.34
CA GLN A 1 -10.35 1.41 18.94
C GLN A 1 -10.86 -0.02 18.77
N LEU A 2 -11.00 -0.54 17.54
CA LEU A 2 -11.51 -1.89 17.28
C LEU A 2 -10.70 -2.98 18.01
N MET A 3 -9.37 -2.89 17.99
CA MET A 3 -8.49 -3.82 18.73
C MET A 3 -8.82 -3.83 20.22
N MET A 4 -8.95 -2.66 20.84
CA MET A 4 -9.28 -2.56 22.26
C MET A 4 -10.66 -3.14 22.56
N HIS A 5 -11.66 -2.80 21.75
CA HIS A 5 -13.01 -3.33 21.91
C HIS A 5 -13.06 -4.87 21.84
N LEU A 6 -12.38 -5.46 20.85
CA LEU A 6 -12.37 -6.91 20.65
C LEU A 6 -11.59 -7.67 21.74
N LEU A 7 -10.61 -7.02 22.35
CA LEU A 7 -9.76 -7.64 23.38
C LEU A 7 -10.23 -7.35 24.81
N GLY A 8 -11.39 -6.70 24.99
CA GLY A 8 -12.03 -6.48 26.30
C GLY A 8 -11.69 -5.14 26.94
N GLY A 9 -11.17 -4.18 26.20
CA GLY A 9 -11.07 -2.78 26.60
C GLY A 9 -12.39 -2.03 26.38
N HIS A 10 -12.51 -0.84 26.94
CA HIS A 10 -13.71 0.00 26.83
C HIS A 10 -13.45 1.21 25.94
N VAL A 11 -14.29 1.35 24.91
CA VAL A 11 -14.28 2.47 23.95
C VAL A 11 -15.58 3.25 24.13
N CYS A 12 -15.48 4.57 24.29
CA CYS A 12 -16.63 5.44 24.44
C CYS A 12 -16.40 6.81 23.78
N LYS A 13 -17.43 7.63 23.72
CA LYS A 13 -17.32 9.01 23.25
C LYS A 13 -16.46 9.83 24.20
N ALA A 14 -15.47 10.51 23.66
CA ALA A 14 -14.64 11.42 24.43
C ALA A 14 -15.48 12.62 24.93
N PRO A 15 -15.32 13.06 26.19
CA PRO A 15 -15.92 14.30 26.69
C PRO A 15 -15.48 15.51 25.87
N VAL A 16 -14.22 15.51 25.45
CA VAL A 16 -13.61 16.52 24.57
C VAL A 16 -13.05 15.82 23.33
N ARG A 17 -13.52 16.23 22.16
CA ARG A 17 -13.01 15.72 20.88
C ARG A 17 -11.65 16.34 20.58
N GLU A 18 -10.75 15.57 20.00
CA GLU A 18 -9.46 16.10 19.58
C GLU A 18 -9.33 16.03 18.07
N TYR A 19 -9.17 17.20 17.45
CA TYR A 19 -8.93 17.39 16.01
C TYR A 19 -7.79 18.37 15.81
N GLY A 20 -6.77 17.97 15.04
CA GLY A 20 -5.62 18.80 14.74
C GLY A 20 -4.40 18.49 15.61
N LYS A 21 -3.55 19.50 15.76
CA LYS A 21 -2.28 19.39 16.50
C LYS A 21 -2.55 19.32 18.01
N THR A 22 -2.10 18.25 18.63
CA THR A 22 -2.27 17.98 20.06
C THR A 22 -0.92 17.57 20.65
N GLU A 23 -0.60 18.12 21.82
CA GLU A 23 0.55 17.70 22.59
C GLU A 23 0.30 16.33 23.23
N VAL A 24 1.22 15.41 23.01
CA VAL A 24 1.15 14.01 23.49
C VAL A 24 2.40 13.72 24.29
N PHE A 25 2.19 13.18 25.49
CA PHE A 25 3.24 12.74 26.40
C PHE A 25 3.46 11.24 26.19
N VAL A 26 4.69 10.82 25.94
CA VAL A 26 5.05 9.44 25.63
C VAL A 26 5.91 8.82 26.72
N ASP A 27 5.76 7.52 26.93
CA ASP A 27 6.63 6.73 27.80
C ASP A 27 7.91 6.35 27.05
N PRO A 28 9.08 6.85 27.45
CA PRO A 28 10.35 6.55 26.79
C PRO A 28 10.79 5.08 26.95
N ALA A 29 10.17 4.30 27.83
CA ALA A 29 10.42 2.88 27.99
C ALA A 29 9.82 2.05 26.83
N SER A 30 8.81 2.58 26.14
CA SER A 30 8.23 1.92 24.97
C SER A 30 9.21 1.89 23.79
N LYS A 31 9.35 0.71 23.18
CA LYS A 31 10.15 0.55 21.95
C LYS A 31 9.65 1.42 20.80
N LEU A 32 8.35 1.74 20.79
CA LEU A 32 7.76 2.59 19.78
C LEU A 32 8.25 4.03 19.90
N PHE A 33 8.52 4.47 21.12
CA PHE A 33 8.95 5.84 21.45
C PHE A 33 10.44 5.97 21.78
N ALA A 34 11.24 4.97 21.40
CA ALA A 34 12.69 5.05 21.54
C ALA A 34 13.24 6.31 20.87
N ASP A 35 14.05 7.10 21.60
CA ASP A 35 14.61 8.38 21.17
C ASP A 35 13.57 9.40 20.68
N ILE A 36 12.33 9.33 21.06
CA ILE A 36 11.30 10.35 20.90
C ILE A 36 11.33 11.26 22.10
N SER A 37 11.06 12.55 21.87
CA SER A 37 10.94 13.54 22.96
C SER A 37 9.79 13.13 23.92
N SER A 38 9.97 13.29 25.23
CA SER A 38 8.95 12.92 26.22
C SER A 38 7.61 13.64 26.02
N SER A 39 7.61 14.77 25.31
CA SER A 39 6.43 15.48 24.81
C SER A 39 6.66 15.80 23.32
N THR A 40 5.68 15.49 22.49
CA THR A 40 5.73 15.74 21.04
C THR A 40 4.36 16.13 20.52
N VAL A 41 4.30 16.82 19.39
CA VAL A 41 3.05 17.23 18.75
C VAL A 41 2.60 16.16 17.76
N CYS A 42 1.40 15.63 17.99
CA CYS A 42 0.77 14.64 17.11
C CYS A 42 -0.53 15.18 16.50
N TRP A 43 -0.91 14.63 15.35
CA TRP A 43 -2.18 14.94 14.71
C TRP A 43 -3.27 13.99 15.21
N MET A 44 -4.26 14.55 15.89
CA MET A 44 -5.45 13.84 16.37
C MET A 44 -6.61 14.04 15.40
N SER A 45 -7.46 13.03 15.27
CA SER A 45 -8.71 13.07 14.48
C SER A 45 -9.69 12.04 15.03
N HIS A 46 -10.27 12.31 16.22
CA HIS A 46 -11.17 11.36 16.85
C HIS A 46 -12.27 12.01 17.69
N THR A 47 -13.39 11.32 17.74
CA THR A 47 -14.54 11.60 18.60
C THR A 47 -14.63 10.59 19.73
N ASP A 48 -14.30 9.32 19.43
CA ASP A 48 -14.28 8.23 20.40
C ASP A 48 -12.85 7.98 20.87
N TYR A 49 -12.69 7.57 22.11
CA TYR A 49 -11.40 7.29 22.73
C TYR A 49 -11.44 5.99 23.54
N ILE A 50 -10.29 5.50 23.95
CA ILE A 50 -10.18 4.34 24.81
C ILE A 50 -10.20 4.84 26.27
N GLU A 51 -11.27 4.53 26.99
CA GLU A 51 -11.42 4.87 28.41
C GLU A 51 -10.63 3.91 29.28
N SER A 52 -10.66 2.61 28.95
CA SER A 52 -9.82 1.61 29.58
C SER A 52 -9.23 0.64 28.58
N VAL A 53 -7.95 0.35 28.75
CA VAL A 53 -7.24 -0.58 27.90
C VAL A 53 -7.63 -2.03 28.17
N ALA A 54 -7.47 -2.88 27.15
CA ALA A 54 -7.72 -4.31 27.28
C ALA A 54 -6.74 -4.98 28.26
N PRO A 55 -7.10 -6.11 28.89
CA PRO A 55 -6.22 -6.84 29.79
C PRO A 55 -4.85 -7.16 29.15
N GLY A 56 -3.80 -6.85 29.89
CA GLY A 56 -2.43 -7.05 29.47
C GLY A 56 -1.85 -5.93 28.61
N PHE A 57 -2.65 -4.92 28.26
CA PHE A 57 -2.13 -3.70 27.65
C PHE A 57 -1.70 -2.69 28.69
N VAL A 58 -0.65 -1.93 28.36
CA VAL A 58 -0.20 -0.77 29.12
C VAL A 58 -0.34 0.48 28.26
N ILE A 59 -0.64 1.62 28.89
CA ILE A 59 -0.70 2.91 28.21
C ILE A 59 0.74 3.40 28.04
N SER A 60 1.13 3.70 26.80
CA SER A 60 2.46 4.21 26.48
C SER A 60 2.46 5.66 26.00
N ALA A 61 1.28 6.28 25.81
CA ALA A 61 1.17 7.73 25.62
C ALA A 61 -0.23 8.24 25.99
N HIS A 62 -0.31 9.54 26.35
CA HIS A 62 -1.55 10.23 26.66
C HIS A 62 -1.50 11.68 26.20
N SER A 63 -2.65 12.32 26.03
CA SER A 63 -2.81 13.76 25.91
C SER A 63 -3.59 14.31 27.11
N ALA A 64 -3.85 15.61 27.12
CA ALA A 64 -4.68 16.24 28.16
C ALA A 64 -6.11 15.69 28.20
N ASN A 65 -6.66 15.28 27.04
CA ASN A 65 -8.06 14.83 26.91
C ASN A 65 -8.19 13.36 26.47
N CYS A 66 -7.09 12.71 26.09
CA CYS A 66 -7.07 11.30 25.69
C CYS A 66 -6.11 10.52 26.61
N PRO A 67 -6.64 9.79 27.61
CA PRO A 67 -5.80 9.08 28.58
C PRO A 67 -5.02 7.92 27.96
N ALA A 68 -5.47 7.38 26.83
CA ALA A 68 -4.82 6.29 26.12
C ALA A 68 -4.59 6.68 24.65
N ALA A 69 -3.69 7.67 24.41
CA ALA A 69 -3.28 8.09 23.07
C ALA A 69 -2.40 7.05 22.37
N ALA A 70 -1.65 6.25 23.15
CA ALA A 70 -0.99 5.05 22.69
C ALA A 70 -1.05 3.97 23.77
N MET A 71 -1.09 2.72 23.32
CA MET A 71 -1.11 1.55 24.21
C MET A 71 -0.45 0.35 23.55
N GLU A 72 0.13 -0.52 24.36
CA GLU A 72 0.89 -1.66 23.86
C GLU A 72 0.79 -2.89 24.73
N GLN A 73 0.95 -4.04 24.12
CA GLN A 73 1.18 -5.33 24.77
C GLN A 73 2.44 -5.95 24.15
N PRO A 74 3.63 -5.61 24.66
CA PRO A 74 4.91 -5.97 24.02
C PRO A 74 5.11 -7.47 23.83
N GLU A 75 4.66 -8.29 24.76
CA GLU A 75 4.76 -9.75 24.67
C GLU A 75 4.06 -10.33 23.44
N LYS A 76 2.93 -9.74 23.04
CA LYS A 76 2.18 -10.12 21.84
C LYS A 76 2.53 -9.25 20.63
N ARG A 77 3.46 -8.30 20.78
CA ARG A 77 3.84 -7.32 19.76
C ARG A 77 2.64 -6.54 19.21
N LEU A 78 1.68 -6.20 20.07
CA LEU A 78 0.53 -5.41 19.71
C LEU A 78 0.74 -3.97 20.15
N TYR A 79 0.60 -3.04 19.20
CA TYR A 79 0.76 -1.61 19.43
C TYR A 79 -0.41 -0.88 18.80
N ALA A 80 -0.96 0.10 19.48
CA ALA A 80 -2.08 0.89 18.99
C ALA A 80 -1.86 2.38 19.28
N LEU A 81 -2.23 3.21 18.31
CA LEU A 81 -2.17 4.66 18.38
C LEU A 81 -3.55 5.25 18.13
N GLN A 82 -3.87 6.33 18.81
CA GLN A 82 -5.06 7.14 18.57
C GLN A 82 -4.80 8.26 17.58
N PHE A 83 -3.56 8.71 17.49
CA PHE A 83 -3.09 9.75 16.56
C PHE A 83 -2.54 9.15 15.26
N HIS A 84 -2.28 10.01 14.30
CA HIS A 84 -1.78 9.68 12.97
C HIS A 84 -0.27 9.93 12.85
N PRO A 85 0.59 8.91 12.95
CA PRO A 85 2.04 9.08 12.81
C PRO A 85 2.47 9.30 11.35
N GLU A 86 1.63 8.92 10.37
CA GLU A 86 1.93 8.99 8.93
C GLU A 86 1.80 10.38 8.33
N VAL A 87 1.13 11.31 9.02
CA VAL A 87 0.91 12.65 8.47
C VAL A 87 2.04 13.61 8.86
N LEU A 88 2.35 14.58 8.01
CA LEU A 88 3.41 15.57 8.22
C LEU A 88 3.21 16.45 9.45
N HIS A 89 2.00 16.51 10.00
CA HIS A 89 1.68 17.31 11.18
C HIS A 89 2.06 16.63 12.50
N THR A 90 2.37 15.34 12.49
CA THR A 90 2.97 14.62 13.61
C THR A 90 4.49 14.76 13.50
N GLN A 91 5.09 15.54 14.42
CA GLN A 91 6.47 16.01 14.30
C GLN A 91 7.50 14.87 14.23
N GLU A 92 7.35 13.84 15.06
CA GLU A 92 8.28 12.70 15.11
C GLU A 92 7.66 11.41 14.55
N GLY A 93 6.61 11.54 13.74
CA GLY A 93 5.83 10.40 13.23
C GLY A 93 6.66 9.41 12.40
N THR A 94 7.52 9.89 11.54
CA THR A 94 8.45 9.04 10.75
C THR A 94 9.36 8.22 11.65
N LYS A 95 9.82 8.77 12.77
CA LYS A 95 10.68 8.06 13.73
C LYS A 95 9.89 7.00 14.49
N MET A 96 8.64 7.30 14.87
CA MET A 96 7.74 6.31 15.48
C MET A 96 7.47 5.14 14.55
N LEU A 97 7.20 5.40 13.26
CA LEU A 97 7.03 4.35 12.24
C LEU A 97 8.32 3.54 12.05
N SER A 98 9.47 4.19 12.01
CA SER A 98 10.78 3.54 11.95
C SER A 98 11.00 2.62 13.16
N ASN A 99 10.72 3.11 14.36
CA ASN A 99 10.82 2.31 15.58
C ASN A 99 9.89 1.09 15.56
N PHE A 100 8.68 1.24 15.05
CA PHE A 100 7.77 0.12 14.88
C PHE A 100 8.35 -0.93 13.93
N ILE A 101 8.84 -0.51 12.76
CA ILE A 101 9.37 -1.42 11.74
C ILE A 101 10.63 -2.13 12.23
N TYR A 102 11.59 -1.38 12.78
CA TYR A 102 12.90 -1.93 13.12
C TYR A 102 12.95 -2.49 14.55
N ASN A 103 12.46 -1.75 15.56
CA ASN A 103 12.61 -2.14 16.96
C ASN A 103 11.53 -3.11 17.45
N VAL A 104 10.30 -3.03 16.86
CA VAL A 104 9.19 -3.89 17.24
C VAL A 104 9.07 -5.09 16.30
N CYS A 105 9.01 -4.86 14.99
CA CYS A 105 8.87 -5.93 14.00
C CYS A 105 10.19 -6.66 13.74
N GLY A 106 11.34 -6.00 13.96
CA GLY A 106 12.67 -6.58 13.72
C GLY A 106 13.02 -6.68 12.23
N CYS A 107 12.43 -5.81 11.40
CA CYS A 107 12.77 -5.77 9.97
C CYS A 107 14.22 -5.30 9.78
N THR A 108 14.92 -5.88 8.81
CA THR A 108 16.34 -5.60 8.52
C THR A 108 16.54 -4.49 7.50
N GLY A 109 15.44 -4.08 6.80
CA GLY A 109 15.51 -3.04 5.76
C GLY A 109 16.22 -3.49 4.49
N ASP A 110 16.38 -4.80 4.30
CA ASP A 110 17.04 -5.41 3.15
C ASP A 110 16.12 -5.57 1.92
N TRP A 111 14.84 -5.32 2.08
CA TRP A 111 13.92 -5.33 0.95
C TRP A 111 14.23 -4.20 -0.02
N LYS A 112 14.52 -4.55 -1.28
CA LYS A 112 14.77 -3.61 -2.38
C LYS A 112 13.86 -3.93 -3.55
N MET A 113 13.35 -2.89 -4.22
CA MET A 113 12.46 -3.04 -5.38
C MET A 113 13.14 -3.82 -6.50
N ASP A 114 14.42 -3.58 -6.77
CA ASP A 114 15.17 -4.30 -7.81
C ASP A 114 15.22 -5.80 -7.54
N SER A 115 15.49 -6.20 -6.28
CA SER A 115 15.46 -7.60 -5.87
C SER A 115 14.07 -8.22 -6.02
N PHE A 116 13.02 -7.47 -5.72
CA PHE A 116 11.64 -7.92 -5.92
C PHE A 116 11.32 -8.16 -7.40
N VAL A 117 11.73 -7.24 -8.29
CA VAL A 117 11.51 -7.37 -9.73
C VAL A 117 12.25 -8.61 -10.28
N GLU A 118 13.52 -8.80 -9.91
CA GLU A 118 14.31 -9.96 -10.36
C GLU A 118 13.72 -11.28 -9.84
N GLN A 119 13.31 -11.33 -8.59
CA GLN A 119 12.66 -12.52 -8.02
C GLN A 119 11.33 -12.82 -8.71
N SER A 120 10.52 -11.78 -8.96
CA SER A 120 9.24 -11.92 -9.66
C SER A 120 9.41 -12.43 -11.09
N ILE A 121 10.42 -11.93 -11.84
CA ILE A 121 10.74 -12.40 -13.17
C ILE A 121 11.15 -13.88 -13.13
N ARG A 122 11.95 -14.30 -12.16
CA ARG A 122 12.32 -15.72 -11.98
C ARG A 122 11.11 -16.60 -11.70
N MET A 123 10.29 -16.19 -10.73
CA MET A 123 9.06 -16.94 -10.39
C MET A 123 8.10 -17.04 -11.59
N LEU A 124 7.94 -15.96 -12.36
CA LEU A 124 7.12 -15.98 -13.57
C LEU A 124 7.68 -16.96 -14.60
N ARG A 125 8.99 -16.95 -14.84
CA ARG A 125 9.65 -17.87 -15.76
C ARG A 125 9.47 -19.34 -15.35
N GLU A 126 9.68 -19.64 -14.08
CA GLU A 126 9.48 -20.99 -13.54
C GLU A 126 8.02 -21.45 -13.63
N LYS A 127 7.08 -20.57 -13.30
CA LYS A 127 5.65 -20.87 -13.33
C LYS A 127 5.10 -21.07 -14.75
N ILE A 128 5.57 -20.30 -15.70
CA ILE A 128 5.11 -20.33 -17.09
C ILE A 128 5.78 -21.50 -17.86
N GLY A 129 7.07 -21.75 -17.62
CA GLY A 129 7.83 -22.75 -18.34
C GLY A 129 7.78 -22.54 -19.84
N ASP A 130 7.38 -23.56 -20.59
CA ASP A 130 7.22 -23.52 -22.06
C ASP A 130 5.83 -23.04 -22.51
N GLY A 131 4.99 -22.60 -21.57
CA GLY A 131 3.63 -22.12 -21.82
C GLY A 131 3.57 -20.81 -22.57
N ARG A 132 2.44 -20.51 -23.21
CA ARG A 132 2.15 -19.21 -23.83
C ARG A 132 1.37 -18.32 -22.87
N VAL A 133 1.63 -17.03 -22.92
CA VAL A 133 0.98 -16.03 -22.08
C VAL A 133 0.26 -15.00 -22.96
N LEU A 134 -0.96 -14.68 -22.58
CA LEU A 134 -1.73 -13.57 -23.14
C LEU A 134 -1.82 -12.45 -22.11
N CYS A 135 -1.48 -11.24 -22.51
CA CYS A 135 -1.61 -10.03 -21.69
C CYS A 135 -2.47 -9.01 -22.42
N ALA A 136 -3.62 -8.65 -21.83
CA ALA A 136 -4.43 -7.54 -22.33
C ALA A 136 -3.86 -6.22 -21.81
N LEU A 137 -3.50 -5.32 -22.74
CA LEU A 137 -3.04 -3.97 -22.41
C LEU A 137 -4.22 -3.01 -22.39
N SER A 138 -4.33 -2.22 -21.34
CA SER A 138 -5.35 -1.18 -21.20
C SER A 138 -4.82 0.24 -21.43
N GLY A 139 -3.52 0.39 -21.68
CA GLY A 139 -2.84 1.68 -21.67
C GLY A 139 -2.49 2.20 -20.26
N GLY A 140 -3.02 1.57 -19.19
CA GLY A 140 -2.73 1.93 -17.81
C GLY A 140 -1.38 1.38 -17.30
N VAL A 141 -0.90 1.96 -16.19
CA VAL A 141 0.39 1.62 -15.56
C VAL A 141 0.47 0.14 -15.18
N ASP A 142 -0.56 -0.40 -14.56
CA ASP A 142 -0.54 -1.77 -14.03
C ASP A 142 -0.37 -2.82 -15.12
N SER A 143 -1.15 -2.72 -16.20
CA SER A 143 -1.06 -3.64 -17.34
C SER A 143 0.27 -3.50 -18.07
N SER A 144 0.82 -2.29 -18.14
CA SER A 144 2.14 -2.02 -18.75
C SER A 144 3.27 -2.63 -17.94
N VAL A 145 3.26 -2.46 -16.61
CA VAL A 145 4.25 -3.08 -15.71
C VAL A 145 4.18 -4.61 -15.79
N ALA A 146 2.97 -5.18 -15.78
CA ALA A 146 2.80 -6.63 -15.93
C ALA A 146 3.37 -7.13 -17.26
N ALA A 147 3.07 -6.45 -18.38
CA ALA A 147 3.58 -6.81 -19.71
C ALA A 147 5.11 -6.73 -19.79
N VAL A 148 5.73 -5.69 -19.21
CA VAL A 148 7.20 -5.56 -19.17
C VAL A 148 7.84 -6.68 -18.36
N MET A 149 7.28 -7.02 -17.19
CA MET A 149 7.78 -8.12 -16.37
C MET A 149 7.65 -9.47 -17.09
N LEU A 150 6.52 -9.72 -17.73
CA LEU A 150 6.29 -10.92 -18.53
C LEU A 150 7.23 -10.99 -19.75
N ALA A 151 7.41 -9.88 -20.48
CA ALA A 151 8.35 -9.81 -21.61
C ALA A 151 9.78 -10.16 -21.18
N LYS A 152 10.25 -9.63 -20.04
CA LYS A 152 11.55 -9.98 -19.47
C LYS A 152 11.64 -11.43 -18.97
N ALA A 153 10.52 -12.03 -18.56
CA ALA A 153 10.49 -13.41 -18.11
C ALA A 153 10.51 -14.41 -19.27
N VAL A 154 9.67 -14.22 -20.28
CA VAL A 154 9.36 -15.27 -21.28
C VAL A 154 9.46 -14.81 -22.74
N GLY A 155 9.77 -13.55 -23.02
CA GLY A 155 9.99 -13.04 -24.37
C GLY A 155 8.83 -13.36 -25.32
N LYS A 156 9.12 -14.02 -26.47
CA LYS A 156 8.15 -14.35 -27.53
C LYS A 156 7.04 -15.35 -27.12
N GLN A 157 7.09 -15.94 -25.94
CA GLN A 157 5.97 -16.70 -25.42
C GLN A 157 4.83 -15.75 -25.00
N LEU A 158 5.10 -14.45 -24.81
CA LEU A 158 4.13 -13.42 -24.50
C LEU A 158 3.47 -12.89 -25.77
N THR A 159 2.14 -12.82 -25.77
CA THR A 159 1.34 -12.07 -26.73
C THR A 159 0.61 -10.96 -25.98
N CYS A 160 0.92 -9.70 -26.29
CA CYS A 160 0.18 -8.55 -25.80
C CYS A 160 -0.92 -8.17 -26.79
N VAL A 161 -2.14 -7.98 -26.30
CA VAL A 161 -3.28 -7.50 -27.11
C VAL A 161 -3.68 -6.13 -26.59
N PHE A 162 -3.66 -5.14 -27.47
CA PHE A 162 -4.15 -3.80 -27.18
C PHE A 162 -5.35 -3.50 -28.07
N VAL A 163 -6.45 -3.06 -27.46
CA VAL A 163 -7.70 -2.73 -28.15
C VAL A 163 -7.87 -1.22 -28.12
N ASP A 164 -7.72 -0.59 -29.28
CA ASP A 164 -8.08 0.82 -29.45
C ASP A 164 -9.54 0.92 -29.87
N HIS A 165 -10.37 1.40 -28.94
CA HIS A 165 -11.81 1.60 -29.15
C HIS A 165 -12.17 3.05 -29.51
N GLY A 166 -11.18 3.90 -29.81
CA GLY A 166 -11.38 5.29 -30.22
C GLY A 166 -11.71 6.26 -29.08
N LEU A 167 -11.75 5.80 -27.82
CA LEU A 167 -11.97 6.64 -26.62
C LEU A 167 -10.72 6.67 -25.74
N MET A 168 -9.56 6.40 -26.30
CA MET A 168 -8.28 6.49 -25.62
C MET A 168 -7.91 7.94 -25.34
N ARG A 169 -7.00 8.16 -24.39
CA ARG A 169 -6.43 9.48 -24.17
C ARG A 169 -5.62 9.91 -25.40
N LYS A 170 -5.41 11.21 -25.56
CA LYS A 170 -4.62 11.76 -26.66
C LYS A 170 -3.23 11.10 -26.68
N ASN A 171 -2.86 10.54 -27.83
CA ASN A 171 -1.61 9.86 -28.12
C ASN A 171 -1.36 8.55 -27.32
N GLU A 172 -2.33 8.07 -26.55
CA GLU A 172 -2.15 6.87 -25.71
C GLU A 172 -1.91 5.61 -26.57
N SER A 173 -2.62 5.48 -27.68
CA SER A 173 -2.43 4.36 -28.62
C SER A 173 -1.04 4.37 -29.24
N GLU A 174 -0.55 5.54 -29.65
CA GLU A 174 0.79 5.71 -30.19
C GLU A 174 1.87 5.38 -29.17
N GLU A 175 1.69 5.83 -27.91
CA GLU A 175 2.60 5.54 -26.80
C GLU A 175 2.67 4.04 -26.51
N VAL A 176 1.53 3.34 -26.45
CA VAL A 176 1.48 1.89 -26.24
C VAL A 176 2.14 1.15 -27.39
N CYS A 177 1.86 1.54 -28.63
CA CYS A 177 2.47 0.95 -29.83
C CYS A 177 3.99 1.19 -29.88
N ALA A 178 4.48 2.35 -29.48
CA ALA A 178 5.91 2.63 -29.43
C ALA A 178 6.66 1.77 -28.42
N VAL A 179 6.00 1.39 -27.30
CA VAL A 179 6.61 0.58 -26.24
C VAL A 179 6.49 -0.93 -26.54
N PHE A 180 5.30 -1.40 -26.91
CA PHE A 180 5.00 -2.83 -27.04
C PHE A 180 4.85 -3.32 -28.46
N GLY A 181 4.82 -2.41 -29.44
CA GLY A 181 4.72 -2.75 -30.86
C GLY A 181 6.00 -3.37 -31.42
N PRO A 182 6.00 -3.71 -32.72
CA PRO A 182 7.12 -4.41 -33.38
C PRO A 182 8.45 -3.65 -33.34
N GLU A 183 8.41 -2.34 -33.27
CA GLU A 183 9.60 -1.47 -33.20
C GLU A 183 9.99 -1.13 -31.73
N GLY A 184 9.23 -1.64 -30.77
CA GLY A 184 9.46 -1.41 -29.34
C GLY A 184 10.64 -2.19 -28.80
N PRO A 185 11.10 -1.85 -27.56
CA PRO A 185 12.31 -2.43 -26.96
C PRO A 185 12.13 -3.88 -26.45
N TYR A 186 10.93 -4.45 -26.53
CA TYR A 186 10.63 -5.76 -25.98
C TYR A 186 10.38 -6.81 -27.06
N ASP A 187 11.03 -7.96 -26.93
CA ASP A 187 10.86 -9.11 -27.84
C ASP A 187 9.61 -9.91 -27.45
N LEU A 188 8.44 -9.48 -27.92
CA LEU A 188 7.14 -10.09 -27.66
C LEU A 188 6.27 -10.07 -28.92
N ASN A 189 5.12 -10.77 -28.90
CA ASN A 189 4.12 -10.66 -29.95
C ASN A 189 3.12 -9.56 -29.57
N PHE A 190 2.85 -8.64 -30.50
CA PHE A 190 1.90 -7.55 -30.30
C PHE A 190 0.76 -7.61 -31.29
N VAL A 191 -0.46 -7.50 -30.79
CA VAL A 191 -1.69 -7.45 -31.57
C VAL A 191 -2.42 -6.16 -31.26
N LEU A 192 -2.54 -5.28 -32.23
CA LEU A 192 -3.39 -4.10 -32.18
C LEU A 192 -4.74 -4.43 -32.81
N SER A 193 -5.80 -4.29 -32.02
CA SER A 193 -7.19 -4.42 -32.47
C SER A 193 -7.85 -3.06 -32.51
N LEU A 194 -8.32 -2.66 -33.70
CA LEU A 194 -9.03 -1.40 -33.89
C LEU A 194 -10.54 -1.68 -33.87
N ILE A 195 -11.25 -1.07 -32.92
CA ILE A 195 -12.71 -1.11 -32.85
C ILE A 195 -13.22 0.29 -33.16
N HIS A 196 -13.69 0.53 -34.36
CA HIS A 196 -14.27 1.82 -34.76
C HIS A 196 -15.70 1.97 -34.26
N ILE A 197 -16.02 3.07 -33.58
CA ILE A 197 -17.36 3.42 -33.09
C ILE A 197 -18.34 3.66 -34.24
N SER A 198 -17.87 3.85 -35.48
CA SER A 198 -18.68 4.07 -36.66
C SER A 198 -19.35 2.82 -37.23
N GLU A 199 -18.97 1.63 -36.81
CA GLU A 199 -19.68 0.43 -37.18
C GLU A 199 -20.90 0.21 -36.27
N PRO A 200 -22.11 0.04 -36.82
CA PRO A 200 -23.28 -0.27 -36.00
C PRO A 200 -23.04 -1.57 -35.27
N THR A 201 -23.21 -1.51 -33.97
CA THR A 201 -22.98 -2.57 -32.99
C THR A 201 -23.47 -3.92 -33.50
N ARG A 202 -22.63 -4.77 -34.05
CA ARG A 202 -22.93 -6.18 -34.16
C ARG A 202 -22.95 -6.71 -32.71
N ARG A 203 -24.15 -6.95 -32.20
CA ARG A 203 -24.33 -7.67 -30.96
C ARG A 203 -23.55 -8.98 -31.09
N VAL A 204 -22.42 -9.08 -30.40
CA VAL A 204 -21.80 -10.37 -30.13
C VAL A 204 -22.72 -11.04 -29.11
N VAL A 205 -23.58 -11.89 -29.59
CA VAL A 205 -24.32 -12.83 -28.74
C VAL A 205 -23.30 -13.86 -28.31
N ILE A 206 -22.85 -13.76 -27.07
CA ILE A 206 -22.08 -14.84 -26.44
C ILE A 206 -23.10 -15.89 -26.09
N SER A 207 -23.08 -17.00 -26.84
CA SER A 207 -23.81 -18.25 -26.53
C SER A 207 -23.00 -19.04 -25.53
#